data_f9105808acf1941d669bf15afc812b6c
#
_entry.id   f9105808acf1941d669bf15afc812b6c
#
_cell.length_a   1.000
_cell.length_b   1.000
_cell.length_c   1.000
_cell.angle_alpha   90.00
_cell.angle_beta   90.00
_cell.angle_gamma   90.00
#
_symmetry.space_group_name_H-M   'P 1'
#
loop_
_entity.id
_entity.type
_entity.pdbx_description
1 polymer ?
#
loop_
_entity_poly.entity_id
_entity_poly.type
_entity_poly.pdbx_seq_one_letter_code
_entity_poly.pdbx_strand_id
1 'polypeptide(L)'
;DVYKRQQKYNIKQGFRPLFDSQDRLREKSNACDHGLKTPAFMAVDDEESLHRAIARIGYPCVLKTRTLGYDGHGQAVLRGEADLAKARELLAVPCILEEFVPFDFEASVVLVSDGERVICFPVGRNIHKDGILDLCIVPAEMPDQVRERMVSQSKRFMRDCGYRGILAIEYFVKGDEVYFNEMAPRPHNSGHWTIEGSTTNQFRELCRYLLDMPLEEPQLKAPTVMKNILGQDLERAEALARENRPGVYVHIYGKTVSKPKRKMGHVTFVGVTGEEYAAKWADRFVK
;
A
#
# COMPACT_ATOMS: atom_id res chain seq x y z
N ASP A 1 -2.28 -23.14 -2.51
CA ASP A 1 -1.25 -22.46 -1.71
C ASP A 1 -0.12 -21.96 -2.62
N VAL A 2 -0.13 -20.64 -2.88
CA VAL A 2 0.83 -19.97 -3.77
C VAL A 2 2.27 -20.16 -3.27
N TYR A 3 2.48 -20.09 -1.96
CA TYR A 3 3.78 -20.25 -1.32
C TYR A 3 4.40 -21.64 -1.59
N LYS A 4 3.64 -22.73 -1.42
CA LYS A 4 4.12 -24.09 -1.73
C LYS A 4 4.41 -24.27 -3.22
N ARG A 5 3.64 -23.64 -4.09
CA ARG A 5 3.90 -23.64 -5.53
C ARG A 5 5.18 -22.89 -5.86
N GLN A 6 5.42 -21.74 -5.23
CA GLN A 6 6.63 -20.96 -5.44
C GLN A 6 7.90 -21.68 -4.99
N GLN A 7 7.83 -22.48 -3.93
CA GLN A 7 8.96 -23.33 -3.53
C GLN A 7 9.27 -24.44 -4.55
N LYS A 8 8.23 -24.95 -5.24
CA LYS A 8 8.39 -26.02 -6.24
C LYS A 8 8.96 -25.50 -7.57
N TYR A 9 8.68 -24.27 -7.93
CA TYR A 9 9.11 -23.67 -9.20
C TYR A 9 10.17 -22.61 -8.93
N ASN A 10 11.19 -22.54 -9.79
CA ASN A 10 12.21 -21.49 -9.73
C ASN A 10 11.62 -20.14 -10.17
N ILE A 11 10.91 -19.50 -9.24
CA ILE A 11 10.33 -18.16 -9.46
C ILE A 11 11.42 -17.14 -9.21
N LYS A 12 11.73 -16.31 -10.20
CA LYS A 12 12.86 -15.37 -10.17
C LYS A 12 12.80 -14.38 -8.99
N GLN A 13 11.61 -13.89 -8.62
CA GLN A 13 11.41 -13.03 -7.45
C GLN A 13 11.61 -13.80 -6.11
N GLY A 14 11.56 -15.12 -6.15
CA GLY A 14 11.64 -15.97 -4.97
C GLY A 14 10.34 -16.01 -4.16
N PHE A 15 10.32 -16.84 -3.14
CA PHE A 15 9.15 -16.98 -2.27
C PHE A 15 9.21 -16.11 -1.00
N ARG A 16 10.42 -15.71 -0.60
CA ARG A 16 10.68 -15.06 0.68
C ARG A 16 9.86 -13.77 0.90
N PRO A 17 9.80 -12.84 -0.06
CA PRO A 17 9.00 -11.63 0.14
C PRO A 17 7.51 -11.93 0.37
N LEU A 18 6.95 -12.89 -0.37
CA LEU A 18 5.55 -13.31 -0.18
C LEU A 18 5.35 -14.01 1.17
N PHE A 19 6.27 -14.88 1.57
CA PHE A 19 6.22 -15.56 2.86
C PHE A 19 6.22 -14.54 4.01
N ASP A 20 7.10 -13.55 3.96
CA ASP A 20 7.22 -12.55 5.01
C ASP A 20 5.98 -11.63 5.08
N SER A 21 5.40 -11.26 3.93
CA SER A 21 4.24 -10.37 3.85
C SER A 21 2.87 -11.03 4.06
N GLN A 22 2.78 -12.37 4.02
CA GLN A 22 1.50 -13.07 4.19
C GLN A 22 0.95 -13.06 5.62
N ASP A 23 1.78 -12.78 6.61
CA ASP A 23 1.43 -12.78 8.03
C ASP A 23 1.90 -11.46 8.65
N ARG A 24 0.98 -10.64 9.11
CA ARG A 24 1.27 -9.29 9.65
C ARG A 24 2.25 -9.30 10.81
N LEU A 25 2.24 -10.33 11.64
CA LEU A 25 3.20 -10.44 12.75
C LEU A 25 4.63 -10.66 12.22
N ARG A 26 4.78 -11.56 11.26
CA ARG A 26 6.06 -11.85 10.60
C ARG A 26 6.56 -10.66 9.80
N GLU A 27 5.66 -10.03 9.05
CA GLU A 27 5.93 -8.83 8.26
C GLU A 27 6.51 -7.69 9.13
N LYS A 28 5.83 -7.38 10.24
CA LYS A 28 6.29 -6.33 11.16
C LYS A 28 7.56 -6.70 11.92
N SER A 29 7.68 -7.95 12.35
CA SER A 29 8.92 -8.44 12.98
C SER A 29 10.11 -8.29 12.01
N ASN A 30 9.95 -8.75 10.76
CA ASN A 30 10.97 -8.60 9.73
C ASN A 30 11.31 -7.13 9.44
N ALA A 31 10.31 -6.24 9.41
CA ALA A 31 10.53 -4.81 9.25
C ALA A 31 11.36 -4.21 10.41
N CYS A 32 11.03 -4.56 11.65
CA CYS A 32 11.79 -4.15 12.84
C CYS A 32 13.22 -4.69 12.84
N ASP A 33 13.42 -5.97 12.54
CA ASP A 33 14.72 -6.65 12.51
C ASP A 33 15.68 -5.99 11.49
N HIS A 34 15.12 -5.37 10.43
CA HIS A 34 15.87 -4.62 9.42
C HIS A 34 15.79 -3.09 9.60
N GLY A 35 15.42 -2.63 10.80
CA GLY A 35 15.54 -1.23 11.22
C GLY A 35 14.48 -0.28 10.66
N LEU A 36 13.33 -0.79 10.21
CA LEU A 36 12.16 0.04 9.95
C LEU A 36 11.40 0.26 11.26
N LYS A 37 11.00 1.49 11.52
CA LYS A 37 10.12 1.82 12.64
C LYS A 37 8.70 1.35 12.33
N THR A 38 8.10 0.60 13.24
CA THR A 38 6.71 0.15 13.17
C THR A 38 5.90 0.74 14.34
N PRO A 39 4.56 0.78 14.29
CA PRO A 39 3.76 0.85 15.51
C PRO A 39 4.16 -0.26 16.47
N ALA A 40 4.03 -0.07 17.78
CA ALA A 40 4.19 -1.17 18.73
C ALA A 40 3.16 -2.27 18.42
N PHE A 41 3.55 -3.54 18.52
CA PHE A 41 2.65 -4.65 18.19
C PHE A 41 2.88 -5.88 19.08
N MET A 42 1.85 -6.69 19.22
CA MET A 42 1.90 -7.98 19.93
C MET A 42 1.01 -9.02 19.25
N ALA A 43 1.43 -10.28 19.27
CA ALA A 43 0.60 -11.40 18.86
C ALA A 43 -0.60 -11.58 19.80
N VAL A 44 -1.75 -11.92 19.23
CA VAL A 44 -3.00 -12.19 19.94
C VAL A 44 -3.64 -13.44 19.36
N ASP A 45 -3.68 -14.50 20.15
CA ASP A 45 -4.23 -15.80 19.75
C ASP A 45 -5.55 -16.14 20.48
N ASP A 46 -5.83 -15.44 21.59
CA ASP A 46 -7.00 -15.62 22.43
C ASP A 46 -7.33 -14.36 23.24
N GLU A 47 -8.40 -14.40 24.06
CA GLU A 47 -8.85 -13.27 24.86
C GLU A 47 -7.83 -12.91 25.96
N GLU A 48 -7.13 -13.88 26.55
CA GLU A 48 -6.11 -13.63 27.56
C GLU A 48 -4.92 -12.87 26.98
N SER A 49 -4.42 -13.29 25.83
CA SER A 49 -3.34 -12.61 25.10
C SER A 49 -3.77 -11.22 24.60
N LEU A 50 -5.06 -11.03 24.24
CA LEU A 50 -5.61 -9.71 23.93
C LEU A 50 -5.52 -8.77 25.11
N HIS A 51 -5.96 -9.20 26.30
CA HIS A 51 -5.85 -8.37 27.51
C HIS A 51 -4.40 -8.04 27.87
N ARG A 52 -3.48 -9.00 27.77
CA ARG A 52 -2.03 -8.75 27.97
C ARG A 52 -1.50 -7.72 26.96
N ALA A 53 -1.89 -7.85 25.70
CA ALA A 53 -1.46 -6.93 24.65
C ALA A 53 -2.01 -5.51 24.87
N ILE A 54 -3.28 -5.38 25.25
CA ILE A 54 -3.89 -4.08 25.59
C ILE A 54 -3.21 -3.46 26.81
N ALA A 55 -2.92 -4.24 27.85
CA ALA A 55 -2.21 -3.74 29.03
C ALA A 55 -0.81 -3.20 28.68
N ARG A 56 -0.17 -3.72 27.64
CA ARG A 56 1.17 -3.30 27.20
C ARG A 56 1.16 -2.11 26.23
N ILE A 57 0.22 -2.12 25.27
CA ILE A 57 0.14 -1.14 24.17
C ILE A 57 -0.73 0.06 24.58
N GLY A 58 -1.83 -0.18 25.30
CA GLY A 58 -2.81 0.83 25.68
C GLY A 58 -3.89 1.05 24.61
N TYR A 59 -4.83 1.95 24.95
CA TYR A 59 -5.83 2.47 24.01
C TYR A 59 -5.45 3.87 23.51
N PRO A 60 -5.81 4.24 22.28
CA PRO A 60 -6.43 3.41 21.26
C PRO A 60 -5.44 2.43 20.63
N CYS A 61 -5.94 1.27 20.19
CA CYS A 61 -5.15 0.26 19.47
C CYS A 61 -5.97 -0.38 18.34
N VAL A 62 -5.33 -1.14 17.48
CA VAL A 62 -5.98 -1.79 16.32
C VAL A 62 -5.71 -3.28 16.36
N LEU A 63 -6.77 -4.08 16.51
CA LEU A 63 -6.70 -5.52 16.36
C LEU A 63 -6.89 -5.88 14.89
N LYS A 64 -5.97 -6.68 14.34
CA LYS A 64 -6.02 -7.13 12.93
C LYS A 64 -5.84 -8.64 12.85
N THR A 65 -6.54 -9.32 11.94
CA THR A 65 -6.22 -10.70 11.62
C THR A 65 -4.82 -10.77 11.00
N ARG A 66 -4.00 -11.77 11.39
CA ARG A 66 -2.62 -11.91 10.89
C ARG A 66 -2.59 -12.20 9.40
N THR A 67 -3.58 -12.93 8.89
CA THR A 67 -3.65 -13.35 7.49
C THR A 67 -5.01 -13.00 6.90
N LEU A 68 -5.10 -12.94 5.55
CA LEU A 68 -6.33 -12.74 4.77
C LEU A 68 -7.07 -11.41 5.01
N GLY A 69 -6.49 -10.46 5.75
CA GLY A 69 -7.02 -9.09 5.85
C GLY A 69 -6.68 -8.28 4.59
N TYR A 70 -7.63 -7.49 4.09
CA TYR A 70 -7.45 -6.59 2.94
C TYR A 70 -8.51 -5.47 2.96
N ASP A 71 -8.17 -4.32 2.40
CA ASP A 71 -9.11 -3.19 2.21
C ASP A 71 -9.97 -2.88 3.46
N GLY A 72 -9.35 -2.87 4.66
CA GLY A 72 -10.02 -2.63 5.94
C GLY A 72 -10.80 -3.82 6.53
N HIS A 73 -10.88 -4.96 5.83
CA HIS A 73 -11.47 -6.18 6.37
C HIS A 73 -10.53 -6.88 7.34
N GLY A 74 -11.12 -7.52 8.38
CA GLY A 74 -10.36 -8.25 9.39
C GLY A 74 -9.62 -7.35 10.37
N GLN A 75 -10.15 -6.14 10.66
CA GLN A 75 -9.58 -5.24 11.66
C GLN A 75 -10.66 -4.52 12.47
N ALA A 76 -10.31 -4.17 13.71
CA ALA A 76 -11.14 -3.39 14.62
C ALA A 76 -10.29 -2.38 15.39
N VAL A 77 -10.70 -1.13 15.39
CA VAL A 77 -10.12 -0.09 16.25
C VAL A 77 -10.75 -0.18 17.63
N LEU A 78 -9.92 -0.36 18.64
CA LEU A 78 -10.33 -0.43 20.05
C LEU A 78 -9.96 0.89 20.72
N ARG A 79 -10.97 1.67 21.10
CA ARG A 79 -10.80 2.95 21.79
C ARG A 79 -10.94 2.84 23.30
N GLY A 80 -11.46 1.69 23.77
CA GLY A 80 -11.68 1.38 25.16
C GLY A 80 -12.34 0.02 25.32
N GLU A 81 -12.65 -0.36 26.55
CA GLU A 81 -13.25 -1.67 26.88
C GLU A 81 -14.59 -1.94 26.18
N ALA A 82 -15.36 -0.89 25.88
CA ALA A 82 -16.63 -1.03 25.16
C ALA A 82 -16.47 -1.64 23.75
N ASP A 83 -15.28 -1.54 23.14
CA ASP A 83 -15.01 -2.09 21.81
C ASP A 83 -14.55 -3.57 21.85
N LEU A 84 -14.37 -4.18 23.02
CA LEU A 84 -13.90 -5.57 23.15
C LEU A 84 -14.86 -6.59 22.52
N ALA A 85 -16.16 -6.30 22.46
CA ALA A 85 -17.12 -7.16 21.76
C ALA A 85 -16.77 -7.34 20.28
N LYS A 86 -16.33 -6.25 19.60
CA LYS A 86 -15.88 -6.29 18.20
C LYS A 86 -14.58 -7.07 18.04
N ALA A 87 -13.68 -6.98 19.04
CA ALA A 87 -12.44 -7.73 19.03
C ALA A 87 -12.68 -9.24 19.08
N ARG A 88 -13.64 -9.69 19.91
CA ARG A 88 -13.96 -11.12 20.06
C ARG A 88 -14.37 -11.79 18.76
N GLU A 89 -15.04 -11.09 17.87
CA GLU A 89 -15.41 -11.62 16.55
C GLU A 89 -14.18 -11.97 15.69
N LEU A 90 -13.07 -11.25 15.88
CA LEU A 90 -11.83 -11.48 15.13
C LEU A 90 -10.97 -12.61 15.72
N LEU A 91 -11.14 -12.93 17.02
CA LEU A 91 -10.32 -13.93 17.73
C LEU A 91 -10.60 -15.39 17.30
N ALA A 92 -11.49 -15.62 16.34
CA ALA A 92 -11.66 -16.93 15.71
C ALA A 92 -10.40 -17.39 14.91
N VAL A 93 -9.48 -16.47 14.64
CA VAL A 93 -8.20 -16.71 13.96
C VAL A 93 -7.09 -15.93 14.66
N PRO A 94 -5.81 -16.34 14.49
CA PRO A 94 -4.68 -15.59 15.02
C PRO A 94 -4.69 -14.12 14.57
N CYS A 95 -4.46 -13.21 15.52
CA CYS A 95 -4.48 -11.78 15.36
C CYS A 95 -3.15 -11.13 15.75
N ILE A 96 -3.02 -9.87 15.46
CA ILE A 96 -2.00 -8.94 15.95
C ILE A 96 -2.69 -7.70 16.49
N LEU A 97 -2.28 -7.24 17.68
CA LEU A 97 -2.68 -5.94 18.21
C LEU A 97 -1.57 -4.93 17.89
N GLU A 98 -1.93 -3.82 17.30
CA GLU A 98 -1.02 -2.73 16.97
C GLU A 98 -1.42 -1.45 17.70
N GLU A 99 -0.41 -0.64 18.07
CA GLU A 99 -0.62 0.73 18.51
C GLU A 99 -1.35 1.53 17.42
N PHE A 100 -2.33 2.32 17.82
CA PHE A 100 -2.99 3.26 16.91
C PHE A 100 -2.08 4.47 16.68
N VAL A 101 -1.51 4.60 15.51
CA VAL A 101 -0.71 5.77 15.13
C VAL A 101 -1.64 6.89 14.66
N PRO A 102 -1.72 8.03 15.37
CA PRO A 102 -2.45 9.21 14.89
C PRO A 102 -1.59 9.93 13.83
N PHE A 103 -1.56 9.37 12.61
CA PHE A 103 -0.76 9.88 11.50
C PHE A 103 -1.39 11.12 10.86
N ASP A 104 -0.54 11.94 10.25
CA ASP A 104 -0.97 13.11 9.47
C ASP A 104 -1.43 12.70 8.07
N PHE A 105 -0.75 11.72 7.46
CA PHE A 105 -1.10 11.14 6.18
C PHE A 105 -0.42 9.78 5.98
N GLU A 106 -0.91 9.05 4.97
CA GLU A 106 -0.31 7.80 4.50
C GLU A 106 0.51 8.06 3.22
N ALA A 107 1.62 7.35 3.09
CA ALA A 107 2.46 7.42 1.90
C ALA A 107 2.88 6.03 1.44
N SER A 108 3.24 5.91 0.17
CA SER A 108 3.75 4.65 -0.37
C SER A 108 4.98 4.86 -1.23
N VAL A 109 5.86 3.86 -1.18
CA VAL A 109 7.08 3.74 -1.99
C VAL A 109 6.98 2.47 -2.80
N VAL A 110 7.21 2.55 -4.11
CA VAL A 110 7.33 1.38 -4.97
C VAL A 110 8.78 1.25 -5.42
N LEU A 111 9.34 0.06 -5.22
CA LEU A 111 10.74 -0.24 -5.52
C LEU A 111 10.85 -1.46 -6.44
N VAL A 112 11.91 -1.52 -7.24
CA VAL A 112 12.29 -2.72 -7.97
C VAL A 112 13.78 -2.97 -7.79
N SER A 113 14.14 -4.24 -7.53
CA SER A 113 15.53 -4.67 -7.37
C SER A 113 15.86 -5.83 -8.29
N ASP A 114 17.03 -5.79 -8.90
CA ASP A 114 17.64 -6.93 -9.61
C ASP A 114 18.61 -7.73 -8.72
N GLY A 115 18.83 -7.26 -7.48
CA GLY A 115 19.74 -7.83 -6.50
C GLY A 115 21.03 -7.04 -6.32
N GLU A 116 21.40 -6.22 -7.29
CA GLU A 116 22.54 -5.30 -7.24
C GLU A 116 22.08 -3.87 -7.05
N ARG A 117 21.10 -3.48 -7.84
CA ARG A 117 20.54 -2.13 -7.88
C ARG A 117 19.10 -2.14 -7.36
N VAL A 118 18.74 -1.11 -6.59
CA VAL A 118 17.35 -0.84 -6.18
C VAL A 118 16.94 0.52 -6.72
N ILE A 119 16.00 0.53 -7.66
CA ILE A 119 15.33 1.75 -8.12
C ILE A 119 14.09 2.03 -7.28
N CYS A 120 13.69 3.29 -7.21
CA CYS A 120 12.54 3.73 -6.42
C CYS A 120 11.72 4.74 -7.21
N PHE A 121 10.43 4.47 -7.36
CA PHE A 121 9.48 5.44 -7.91
C PHE A 121 9.27 6.62 -6.94
N PRO A 122 8.95 7.81 -7.44
CA PRO A 122 8.58 8.95 -6.62
C PRO A 122 7.51 8.60 -5.58
N VAL A 123 7.66 9.14 -4.36
CA VAL A 123 6.76 8.86 -3.24
C VAL A 123 5.38 9.42 -3.50
N GLY A 124 4.34 8.61 -3.31
CA GLY A 124 2.95 9.01 -3.40
C GLY A 124 2.32 9.19 -2.01
N ARG A 125 1.52 10.26 -1.84
CA ARG A 125 0.60 10.43 -0.71
C ARG A 125 -0.68 9.67 -1.01
N ASN A 126 -1.09 8.81 -0.10
CA ASN A 126 -2.29 7.99 -0.21
C ASN A 126 -3.42 8.57 0.63
N ILE A 127 -4.62 8.58 0.07
CA ILE A 127 -5.85 8.94 0.78
C ILE A 127 -6.77 7.73 0.71
N HIS A 128 -7.11 7.18 1.89
CA HIS A 128 -8.04 6.06 2.00
C HIS A 128 -9.43 6.55 2.42
N LYS A 129 -10.45 5.90 1.89
CA LYS A 129 -11.85 6.03 2.33
C LYS A 129 -12.38 4.65 2.68
N ASP A 130 -12.90 4.49 3.88
CA ASP A 130 -13.39 3.19 4.40
C ASP A 130 -12.37 2.06 4.28
N GLY A 131 -11.07 2.34 4.48
CA GLY A 131 -9.98 1.37 4.37
C GLY A 131 -9.57 1.01 2.94
N ILE A 132 -10.14 1.65 1.91
CA ILE A 132 -9.80 1.42 0.50
C ILE A 132 -9.06 2.65 -0.02
N LEU A 133 -7.94 2.44 -0.72
CA LEU A 133 -7.22 3.53 -1.39
C LEU A 133 -8.17 4.24 -2.36
N ASP A 134 -8.39 5.52 -2.13
CA ASP A 134 -9.21 6.40 -2.97
C ASP A 134 -8.36 7.20 -3.95
N LEU A 135 -7.33 7.89 -3.43
CA LEU A 135 -6.41 8.71 -4.24
C LEU A 135 -4.95 8.38 -3.91
N CYS A 136 -4.09 8.49 -4.92
CA CYS A 136 -2.65 8.61 -4.77
C CYS A 136 -2.18 9.89 -5.46
N ILE A 137 -1.55 10.80 -4.72
CA ILE A 137 -1.10 12.12 -5.19
C ILE A 137 0.42 12.11 -5.24
N VAL A 138 0.99 12.46 -6.38
CA VAL A 138 2.45 12.40 -6.63
C VAL A 138 2.93 13.70 -7.29
N PRO A 139 4.01 14.32 -6.77
CA PRO A 139 4.79 13.90 -5.60
C PRO A 139 4.01 14.09 -4.29
N ALA A 140 4.29 13.26 -3.30
CA ALA A 140 3.78 13.51 -1.96
C ALA A 140 4.36 14.81 -1.40
N GLU A 141 3.50 15.68 -0.90
CA GLU A 141 3.92 16.89 -0.18
C GLU A 141 4.42 16.50 1.22
N MET A 142 5.70 16.62 1.44
CA MET A 142 6.37 16.35 2.71
C MET A 142 7.76 17.00 2.74
N PRO A 143 8.35 17.23 3.92
CA PRO A 143 9.73 17.69 4.03
C PRO A 143 10.70 16.74 3.30
N ASP A 144 11.70 17.29 2.60
CA ASP A 144 12.66 16.50 1.83
C ASP A 144 13.40 15.47 2.68
N GLN A 145 13.77 15.82 3.93
CA GLN A 145 14.41 14.90 4.86
C GLN A 145 13.55 13.68 5.19
N VAL A 146 12.23 13.84 5.31
CA VAL A 146 11.28 12.74 5.56
C VAL A 146 11.20 11.84 4.34
N ARG A 147 11.12 12.45 3.14
CA ARG A 147 11.11 11.74 1.86
C ARG A 147 12.38 10.93 1.65
N GLU A 148 13.55 11.55 1.85
CA GLU A 148 14.85 10.90 1.70
C GLU A 148 15.03 9.75 2.69
N ARG A 149 14.62 9.94 3.95
CA ARG A 149 14.62 8.89 4.97
C ARG A 149 13.74 7.72 4.55
N MET A 150 12.51 7.97 4.12
CA MET A 150 11.57 6.94 3.66
C MET A 150 12.15 6.13 2.50
N VAL A 151 12.69 6.80 1.48
CA VAL A 151 13.30 6.15 0.30
C VAL A 151 14.55 5.36 0.69
N SER A 152 15.45 5.96 1.47
CA SER A 152 16.71 5.31 1.85
C SER A 152 16.49 4.08 2.74
N GLN A 153 15.56 4.16 3.70
CA GLN A 153 15.19 3.03 4.56
C GLN A 153 14.54 1.90 3.76
N SER A 154 13.65 2.24 2.83
CA SER A 154 13.00 1.26 1.95
C SER A 154 14.00 0.54 1.05
N LYS A 155 14.93 1.28 0.43
CA LYS A 155 16.00 0.70 -0.40
C LYS A 155 16.92 -0.20 0.44
N ARG A 156 17.28 0.22 1.66
CA ARG A 156 18.08 -0.57 2.59
C ARG A 156 17.35 -1.84 2.99
N PHE A 157 16.10 -1.75 3.43
CA PHE A 157 15.26 -2.88 3.79
C PHE A 157 15.21 -3.93 2.67
N MET A 158 14.94 -3.50 1.43
CA MET A 158 14.88 -4.40 0.29
C MET A 158 16.20 -5.13 0.03
N ARG A 159 17.35 -4.44 0.18
CA ARG A 159 18.69 -5.04 0.05
C ARG A 159 19.01 -6.01 1.18
N ASP A 160 18.80 -5.58 2.42
CA ASP A 160 19.17 -6.34 3.62
C ASP A 160 18.36 -7.64 3.73
N CYS A 161 17.08 -7.61 3.30
CA CYS A 161 16.25 -8.81 3.15
C CYS A 161 16.62 -9.69 1.94
N GLY A 162 17.46 -9.22 1.04
CA GLY A 162 17.78 -9.89 -0.22
C GLY A 162 16.59 -10.01 -1.18
N TYR A 163 15.60 -9.09 -1.06
CA TYR A 163 14.42 -9.12 -1.91
C TYR A 163 14.75 -8.64 -3.33
N ARG A 164 14.20 -9.37 -4.32
CA ARG A 164 14.33 -9.07 -5.74
C ARG A 164 12.97 -8.90 -6.40
N GLY A 165 12.93 -8.28 -7.57
CA GLY A 165 11.68 -7.94 -8.24
C GLY A 165 11.04 -6.70 -7.63
N ILE A 166 9.72 -6.65 -7.60
CA ILE A 166 8.96 -5.48 -7.16
C ILE A 166 8.51 -5.59 -5.71
N LEU A 167 8.57 -4.47 -5.00
CA LEU A 167 8.06 -4.30 -3.63
C LEU A 167 7.38 -2.95 -3.51
N ALA A 168 6.17 -2.92 -3.00
CA ALA A 168 5.52 -1.70 -2.51
C ALA A 168 5.52 -1.71 -0.98
N ILE A 169 5.81 -0.57 -0.35
CA ILE A 169 5.75 -0.39 1.10
C ILE A 169 4.83 0.78 1.39
N GLU A 170 3.90 0.60 2.31
CA GLU A 170 3.03 1.64 2.83
C GLU A 170 3.50 2.11 4.21
N TYR A 171 3.42 3.42 4.42
CA TYR A 171 3.87 4.09 5.63
C TYR A 171 2.80 5.01 6.20
N PHE A 172 2.74 5.10 7.52
CA PHE A 172 2.14 6.23 8.21
C PHE A 172 3.21 7.30 8.46
N VAL A 173 2.87 8.56 8.19
CA VAL A 173 3.74 9.71 8.43
C VAL A 173 3.11 10.56 9.53
N LYS A 174 3.89 10.88 10.58
CA LYS A 174 3.49 11.73 11.69
C LYS A 174 4.62 12.71 11.99
N GLY A 175 4.43 13.99 11.65
CA GLY A 175 5.53 14.95 11.67
C GLY A 175 6.71 14.45 10.86
N ASP A 176 7.87 14.34 11.48
CA ASP A 176 9.08 13.81 10.84
C ASP A 176 9.23 12.28 10.97
N GLU A 177 8.30 11.61 11.63
CA GLU A 177 8.37 10.18 11.89
C GLU A 177 7.67 9.38 10.78
N VAL A 178 8.31 8.28 10.37
CA VAL A 178 7.82 7.37 9.33
C VAL A 178 7.66 5.98 9.94
N TYR A 179 6.45 5.46 9.96
CA TYR A 179 6.11 4.15 10.51
C TYR A 179 5.73 3.19 9.38
N PHE A 180 6.41 2.06 9.29
CA PHE A 180 6.05 0.98 8.38
C PHE A 180 4.64 0.46 8.72
N ASN A 181 3.75 0.43 7.75
CA ASN A 181 2.41 -0.15 7.89
C ASN A 181 2.36 -1.57 7.33
N GLU A 182 2.49 -1.73 6.02
CA GLU A 182 2.46 -3.04 5.34
C GLU A 182 3.29 -3.00 4.06
N MET A 183 3.59 -4.19 3.51
CA MET A 183 4.26 -4.31 2.21
C MET A 183 3.54 -5.28 1.28
N ALA A 184 3.76 -5.10 -0.02
CA ALA A 184 3.23 -5.98 -1.06
C ALA A 184 4.31 -6.31 -2.09
N PRO A 185 4.79 -7.57 -2.17
CA PRO A 185 5.80 -7.99 -3.14
C PRO A 185 5.18 -8.28 -4.51
N ARG A 186 4.50 -7.31 -5.06
CA ARG A 186 3.79 -7.33 -6.36
C ARG A 186 3.50 -5.91 -6.82
N PRO A 187 3.15 -5.69 -8.11
CA PRO A 187 2.57 -4.42 -8.52
C PRO A 187 1.42 -4.02 -7.59
N HIS A 188 1.44 -2.78 -7.14
CA HIS A 188 0.53 -2.27 -6.12
C HIS A 188 -0.39 -1.19 -6.67
N ASN A 189 -1.57 -1.08 -6.07
CA ASN A 189 -2.59 -0.11 -6.47
C ASN A 189 -2.06 1.33 -6.38
N SER A 190 -1.34 1.66 -5.31
CA SER A 190 -0.72 2.99 -5.15
C SER A 190 0.38 3.29 -6.17
N GLY A 191 0.85 2.30 -6.94
CA GLY A 191 1.81 2.45 -8.04
C GLY A 191 1.17 2.56 -9.43
N HIS A 192 -0.16 2.54 -9.57
CA HIS A 192 -0.79 2.59 -10.90
C HIS A 192 -0.60 3.93 -11.62
N TRP A 193 -0.45 5.03 -10.89
CA TRP A 193 -0.11 6.34 -11.44
C TRP A 193 1.16 6.31 -12.31
N THR A 194 2.06 5.35 -12.07
CA THR A 194 3.34 5.25 -12.79
C THR A 194 3.16 4.95 -14.27
N ILE A 195 2.01 4.41 -14.69
CA ILE A 195 1.76 4.01 -16.08
C ILE A 195 1.91 5.23 -17.00
N GLU A 196 1.33 6.35 -16.65
CA GLU A 196 1.38 7.59 -17.45
C GLU A 196 2.23 8.68 -16.81
N GLY A 197 2.23 8.77 -15.47
CA GLY A 197 2.87 9.84 -14.72
C GLY A 197 4.39 9.71 -14.60
N SER A 198 4.97 8.54 -14.92
CA SER A 198 6.41 8.30 -14.84
C SER A 198 7.03 7.95 -16.20
N THR A 199 8.34 8.11 -16.35
CA THR A 199 9.10 7.73 -17.56
C THR A 199 9.10 6.23 -17.81
N THR A 200 9.08 5.43 -16.75
CA THR A 200 8.83 3.99 -16.75
C THR A 200 7.76 3.66 -15.71
N ASN A 201 7.26 2.43 -15.65
CA ASN A 201 6.18 2.07 -14.73
C ASN A 201 6.46 0.75 -14.00
N GLN A 202 5.74 0.52 -12.90
CA GLN A 202 5.92 -0.64 -12.04
C GLN A 202 5.81 -1.99 -12.76
N PHE A 203 4.98 -2.10 -13.79
CA PHE A 203 4.83 -3.32 -14.57
C PHE A 203 6.00 -3.52 -15.54
N ARG A 204 6.42 -2.44 -16.20
CA ARG A 204 7.55 -2.46 -17.12
C ARG A 204 8.84 -2.84 -16.40
N GLU A 205 9.10 -2.26 -15.23
CA GLU A 205 10.30 -2.56 -14.47
C GLU A 205 10.28 -3.98 -13.89
N LEU A 206 9.12 -4.50 -13.49
CA LEU A 206 8.98 -5.90 -13.13
C LEU A 206 9.27 -6.81 -14.33
N CYS A 207 8.75 -6.49 -15.52
CA CYS A 207 9.04 -7.25 -16.74
C CYS A 207 10.54 -7.20 -17.11
N ARG A 208 11.18 -6.02 -16.97
CA ARG A 208 12.63 -5.89 -17.19
C ARG A 208 13.41 -6.80 -16.26
N TYR A 209 13.09 -6.79 -14.96
CA TYR A 209 13.70 -7.70 -14.00
C TYR A 209 13.50 -9.18 -14.39
N LEU A 210 12.28 -9.58 -14.77
CA LEU A 210 11.98 -10.96 -15.13
C LEU A 210 12.71 -11.43 -16.40
N LEU A 211 13.03 -10.50 -17.30
CA LEU A 211 13.70 -10.75 -18.59
C LEU A 211 15.21 -10.44 -18.55
N ASP A 212 15.82 -10.24 -17.39
CA ASP A 212 17.24 -9.86 -17.23
C ASP A 212 17.64 -8.59 -17.99
N MET A 213 16.70 -7.68 -18.19
CA MET A 213 16.96 -6.37 -18.78
C MET A 213 17.39 -5.37 -17.70
N PRO A 214 18.28 -4.41 -18.02
CA PRO A 214 18.67 -3.36 -17.09
C PRO A 214 17.46 -2.55 -16.59
N LEU A 215 17.39 -2.27 -15.28
CA LEU A 215 16.35 -1.41 -14.72
C LEU A 215 16.53 0.04 -15.15
N GLU A 216 15.43 0.74 -15.43
CA GLU A 216 15.42 2.17 -15.74
C GLU A 216 15.09 2.99 -14.49
N GLU A 217 15.81 4.09 -14.23
CA GLU A 217 15.51 5.00 -13.13
C GLU A 217 14.22 5.77 -13.42
N PRO A 218 13.19 5.62 -12.59
CA PRO A 218 11.91 6.27 -12.84
C PRO A 218 11.98 7.76 -12.50
N GLN A 219 11.40 8.59 -13.37
CA GLN A 219 11.27 10.03 -13.17
C GLN A 219 9.80 10.43 -13.30
N LEU A 220 9.34 11.32 -12.43
CA LEU A 220 8.02 11.93 -12.54
C LEU A 220 7.98 12.84 -13.77
N LYS A 221 7.01 12.63 -14.67
CA LYS A 221 6.84 13.49 -15.85
C LYS A 221 6.19 14.83 -15.50
N ALA A 222 5.20 14.80 -14.62
CA ALA A 222 4.45 15.94 -14.13
C ALA A 222 3.69 15.57 -12.84
N PRO A 223 3.24 16.52 -12.02
CA PRO A 223 2.34 16.22 -10.92
C PRO A 223 1.18 15.34 -11.40
N THR A 224 0.88 14.31 -10.64
CA THR A 224 -0.05 13.26 -11.07
C THR A 224 -0.95 12.85 -9.92
N VAL A 225 -2.24 12.70 -10.19
CA VAL A 225 -3.22 12.13 -9.25
C VAL A 225 -3.81 10.86 -9.85
N MET A 226 -3.76 9.78 -9.11
CA MET A 226 -4.48 8.55 -9.45
C MET A 226 -5.71 8.41 -8.55
N LYS A 227 -6.87 8.22 -9.16
CA LYS A 227 -8.15 7.96 -8.50
C LYS A 227 -8.58 6.52 -8.75
N ASN A 228 -8.82 5.75 -7.69
CA ASN A 228 -9.43 4.43 -7.83
C ASN A 228 -10.90 4.56 -8.27
N ILE A 229 -11.31 3.68 -9.15
CA ILE A 229 -12.69 3.52 -9.59
C ILE A 229 -13.27 2.29 -8.91
N LEU A 230 -14.22 2.53 -8.02
CA LEU A 230 -14.99 1.47 -7.38
C LEU A 230 -16.26 1.17 -8.16
N GLY A 231 -16.98 0.10 -7.81
CA GLY A 231 -18.18 -0.31 -8.57
C GLY A 231 -19.23 0.78 -8.72
N GLN A 232 -19.40 1.62 -7.69
CA GLN A 232 -20.34 2.74 -7.73
C GLN A 232 -19.87 3.92 -8.62
N ASP A 233 -18.60 3.95 -9.01
CA ASP A 233 -18.01 5.03 -9.81
C ASP A 233 -17.85 4.64 -11.29
N LEU A 234 -18.16 3.39 -11.66
CA LEU A 234 -17.82 2.83 -12.98
C LEU A 234 -18.45 3.63 -14.13
N GLU A 235 -19.75 3.93 -14.06
CA GLU A 235 -20.45 4.66 -15.12
C GLU A 235 -19.86 6.07 -15.35
N ARG A 236 -19.43 6.74 -14.26
CA ARG A 236 -18.79 8.04 -14.33
C ARG A 236 -17.40 7.97 -14.96
N ALA A 237 -16.65 6.91 -14.63
CA ALA A 237 -15.34 6.67 -15.25
C ALA A 237 -15.47 6.36 -16.74
N GLU A 238 -16.47 5.59 -17.15
CA GLU A 238 -16.77 5.33 -18.55
C GLU A 238 -17.20 6.59 -19.32
N ALA A 239 -18.00 7.46 -18.68
CA ALA A 239 -18.37 8.74 -19.26
C ALA A 239 -17.12 9.63 -19.45
N LEU A 240 -16.24 9.68 -18.44
CA LEU A 240 -14.98 10.42 -18.52
C LEU A 240 -14.04 9.88 -19.62
N ALA A 241 -14.01 8.56 -19.81
CA ALA A 241 -13.24 7.94 -20.90
C ALA A 241 -13.70 8.40 -22.29
N ARG A 242 -15.03 8.57 -22.49
CA ARG A 242 -15.62 9.05 -23.75
C ARG A 242 -15.28 10.52 -24.04
N GLU A 243 -15.02 11.32 -22.99
CA GLU A 243 -14.61 12.72 -23.17
C GLU A 243 -13.21 12.85 -23.78
N ASN A 244 -12.38 11.82 -23.69
CA ASN A 244 -11.03 11.73 -24.26
C ASN A 244 -10.16 12.99 -24.01
N ARG A 245 -10.11 13.44 -22.77
CA ARG A 245 -9.39 14.67 -22.38
C ARG A 245 -7.89 14.45 -22.32
N PRO A 246 -7.05 15.33 -22.86
CA PRO A 246 -5.60 15.27 -22.70
C PRO A 246 -5.20 15.22 -21.20
N GLY A 247 -4.23 14.37 -20.88
CA GLY A 247 -3.74 14.19 -19.52
C GLY A 247 -4.64 13.36 -18.59
N VAL A 248 -5.78 12.85 -19.08
CA VAL A 248 -6.70 12.00 -18.33
C VAL A 248 -6.75 10.61 -18.95
N TYR A 249 -6.33 9.60 -18.18
CA TYR A 249 -6.20 8.22 -18.63
C TYR A 249 -7.09 7.31 -17.78
N VAL A 250 -8.05 6.65 -18.41
CA VAL A 250 -9.03 5.79 -17.74
C VAL A 250 -8.72 4.34 -18.02
N HIS A 251 -8.53 3.54 -16.97
CA HIS A 251 -8.29 2.11 -17.04
C HIS A 251 -9.43 1.35 -16.39
N ILE A 252 -10.17 0.58 -17.18
CA ILE A 252 -11.24 -0.31 -16.71
C ILE A 252 -10.73 -1.75 -16.73
N TYR A 253 -10.86 -2.47 -15.61
CA TYR A 253 -10.26 -3.80 -15.44
C TYR A 253 -11.05 -4.95 -16.09
N GLY A 254 -12.16 -4.67 -16.76
CA GLY A 254 -12.96 -5.69 -17.48
C GLY A 254 -13.63 -6.73 -16.57
N LYS A 255 -13.80 -6.43 -15.28
CA LYS A 255 -14.50 -7.35 -14.37
C LYS A 255 -15.99 -7.42 -14.69
N THR A 256 -16.52 -8.64 -14.88
CA THR A 256 -17.89 -8.89 -15.31
C THR A 256 -18.97 -8.44 -14.31
N VAL A 257 -18.65 -8.43 -13.01
CA VAL A 257 -19.60 -8.04 -11.96
C VAL A 257 -19.11 -6.80 -11.25
N SER A 258 -19.87 -5.70 -11.38
CA SER A 258 -19.65 -4.49 -10.58
C SER A 258 -20.40 -4.61 -9.24
N LYS A 259 -19.69 -4.37 -8.13
CA LYS A 259 -20.28 -4.30 -6.77
C LYS A 259 -19.75 -3.06 -6.08
N PRO A 260 -20.52 -2.42 -5.17
CA PRO A 260 -20.04 -1.36 -4.32
C PRO A 260 -18.71 -1.75 -3.65
N LYS A 261 -17.79 -0.81 -3.52
CA LYS A 261 -16.44 -0.99 -2.95
C LYS A 261 -15.49 -1.94 -3.71
N ARG A 262 -15.93 -2.63 -4.77
CA ARG A 262 -15.04 -3.43 -5.61
C ARG A 262 -14.24 -2.54 -6.54
N LYS A 263 -12.91 -2.65 -6.52
CA LYS A 263 -12.01 -1.95 -7.45
C LYS A 263 -12.28 -2.41 -8.89
N MET A 264 -12.80 -1.52 -9.72
CA MET A 264 -13.19 -1.78 -11.11
C MET A 264 -12.23 -1.15 -12.11
N GLY A 265 -11.41 -0.19 -11.69
CA GLY A 265 -10.49 0.54 -12.54
C GLY A 265 -9.73 1.60 -11.77
N HIS A 266 -9.07 2.47 -12.50
CA HIS A 266 -8.50 3.71 -11.99
C HIS A 266 -8.47 4.77 -13.09
N VAL A 267 -8.35 6.02 -12.70
CA VAL A 267 -8.09 7.16 -13.58
C VAL A 267 -6.80 7.81 -13.13
N THR A 268 -5.90 8.09 -14.10
CA THR A 268 -4.68 8.86 -13.87
C THR A 268 -4.82 10.24 -14.50
N PHE A 269 -4.61 11.29 -13.72
CA PHE A 269 -4.59 12.68 -14.13
C PHE A 269 -3.15 13.16 -14.12
N VAL A 270 -2.55 13.35 -15.29
CA VAL A 270 -1.16 13.81 -15.47
C VAL A 270 -1.15 15.32 -15.71
N GLY A 271 -0.27 16.05 -15.04
CA GLY A 271 -0.23 17.52 -15.02
C GLY A 271 -1.27 18.14 -14.09
N VAL A 272 -1.69 17.37 -13.06
CA VAL A 272 -2.71 17.79 -12.09
C VAL A 272 -2.17 17.60 -10.68
N THR A 273 -2.19 18.68 -9.88
CA THR A 273 -1.88 18.63 -8.44
C THR A 273 -3.06 18.11 -7.63
N GLY A 274 -2.83 17.78 -6.35
CA GLY A 274 -3.91 17.37 -5.45
C GLY A 274 -4.98 18.46 -5.27
N GLU A 275 -4.57 19.74 -5.19
CA GLU A 275 -5.46 20.89 -5.08
C GLU A 275 -6.30 21.09 -6.37
N GLU A 276 -5.66 21.00 -7.52
CA GLU A 276 -6.35 21.11 -8.82
C GLU A 276 -7.33 19.93 -9.02
N TYR A 277 -6.98 18.73 -8.55
CA TYR A 277 -7.90 17.60 -8.56
C TYR A 277 -9.11 17.89 -7.66
N ALA A 278 -8.89 18.35 -6.44
CA ALA A 278 -9.97 18.69 -5.51
C ALA A 278 -10.90 19.76 -6.10
N ALA A 279 -10.35 20.79 -6.75
CA ALA A 279 -11.11 21.89 -7.31
C ALA A 279 -11.90 21.54 -8.58
N LYS A 280 -11.41 20.64 -9.42
CA LYS A 280 -11.95 20.43 -10.79
C LYS A 280 -12.55 19.04 -11.02
N TRP A 281 -12.12 18.02 -10.26
CA TRP A 281 -12.40 16.61 -10.57
C TRP A 281 -13.11 15.86 -9.46
N ALA A 282 -12.92 16.26 -8.20
CA ALA A 282 -13.46 15.52 -7.06
C ALA A 282 -14.98 15.36 -7.14
N ASP A 283 -15.72 16.41 -7.51
CA ASP A 283 -17.18 16.39 -7.61
C ASP A 283 -17.71 15.43 -8.69
N ARG A 284 -16.89 15.07 -9.67
CA ARG A 284 -17.27 14.09 -10.69
C ARG A 284 -17.45 12.67 -10.12
N PHE A 285 -16.91 12.40 -8.95
CA PHE A 285 -16.96 11.11 -8.27
C PHE A 285 -17.75 11.18 -6.94
N VAL A 286 -18.32 12.32 -6.59
CA VAL A 286 -19.25 12.47 -5.46
C VAL A 286 -20.67 12.18 -5.94
N LYS A 287 -21.49 11.51 -5.10
CA LYS A 287 -22.90 11.23 -5.37
C LYS A 287 -23.76 12.47 -5.19
#